data_64e0cc4dcb91b20ca968227a75c92217
#
_entry.id   64e0cc4dcb91b20ca968227a75c92217
#
_cell.length_a   1.000
_cell.length_b   1.000
_cell.length_c   1.000
_cell.angle_alpha   90.00
_cell.angle_beta   90.00
_cell.angle_gamma   90.00
#
_symmetry.space_group_name_H-M   'P 1'
#
loop_
_entity.id
_entity.type
_entity.pdbx_description
1 polymer ?
#
loop_
_entity_poly.entity_id
_entity_poly.type
_entity_poly.pdbx_seq_one_letter_code
_entity_poly.pdbx_strand_id
1 'polypeptide(L)'
;MLIHPTHPVLDRENALREDIGQTEHLYKSVKLSLLARNGEPGRRSGLNWGQRPNRNPNEAYIHLPRRIAKSGFFPLEERHFTAITDDRHQLILRIEQQNDKAITTPARNSDLGEYFRNRLGLANGEYVSRDALDHYGRTDVTFIKLDEETYYMDFSV
;
A
#
# COMPACT_ATOMS: atom_id res chain seq x y z
N MET A 1 11.25 12.86 7.03
CA MET A 1 11.28 13.95 6.04
C MET A 1 9.86 14.45 5.77
N LEU A 2 9.73 15.73 5.66
CA LEU A 2 8.44 16.33 5.36
C LEU A 2 8.16 16.25 3.87
N ILE A 3 7.11 15.51 3.50
CA ILE A 3 6.66 15.48 2.11
C ILE A 3 5.65 16.61 1.94
N HIS A 4 5.99 17.57 1.11
CA HIS A 4 5.18 18.78 0.91
C HIS A 4 4.82 18.87 -0.58
N PRO A 5 3.70 19.52 -0.98
CA PRO A 5 3.35 19.66 -2.39
C PRO A 5 4.46 20.22 -3.28
N THR A 6 5.33 21.06 -2.75
CA THR A 6 6.48 21.59 -3.48
C THR A 6 7.74 20.76 -3.33
N HIS A 7 7.65 19.61 -2.63
CA HIS A 7 8.80 18.74 -2.45
C HIS A 7 9.22 18.11 -3.78
N PRO A 8 10.53 17.89 -4.01
CA PRO A 8 11.04 17.28 -5.25
C PRO A 8 10.38 15.97 -5.66
N VAL A 9 9.88 15.22 -4.69
CA VAL A 9 9.13 13.97 -4.96
C VAL A 9 7.93 14.24 -5.87
N LEU A 10 7.14 15.27 -5.58
CA LEU A 10 5.96 15.58 -6.37
C LEU A 10 6.32 16.21 -7.71
N ASP A 11 7.37 17.01 -7.74
CA ASP A 11 7.87 17.58 -8.99
C ASP A 11 8.37 16.48 -9.92
N ARG A 12 9.07 15.50 -9.37
CA ARG A 12 9.55 14.34 -10.13
C ARG A 12 8.39 13.53 -10.69
N GLU A 13 7.35 13.33 -9.90
CA GLU A 13 6.16 12.61 -10.35
C GLU A 13 5.49 13.33 -11.52
N ASN A 14 5.37 14.65 -11.46
CA ASN A 14 4.79 15.45 -12.53
C ASN A 14 5.61 15.37 -13.80
N ALA A 15 6.93 15.47 -13.70
CA ALA A 15 7.83 15.36 -14.85
C ALA A 15 7.68 14.01 -15.53
N LEU A 16 7.58 12.94 -14.76
CA LEU A 16 7.38 11.60 -15.31
C LEU A 16 6.04 11.46 -16.00
N ARG A 17 4.99 12.12 -15.52
CA ARG A 17 3.68 12.11 -16.15
C ARG A 17 3.72 12.70 -17.57
N GLU A 18 4.50 13.74 -17.75
CA GLU A 18 4.61 14.37 -19.06
C GLU A 18 5.22 13.42 -20.08
N ASP A 19 6.08 12.50 -19.61
CA ASP A 19 6.75 11.54 -20.48
C ASP A 19 5.96 10.25 -20.69
N ILE A 20 4.88 10.06 -19.98
CA ILE A 20 4.17 8.77 -19.97
C ILE A 20 3.62 8.36 -21.34
N GLY A 21 3.34 9.34 -22.21
CA GLY A 21 2.89 9.04 -23.55
C GLY A 21 3.93 8.32 -24.41
N GLN A 22 5.20 8.38 -24.02
CA GLN A 22 6.30 7.72 -24.73
C GLN A 22 6.58 6.33 -24.19
N THR A 23 6.13 6.03 -22.97
CA THR A 23 6.33 4.76 -22.31
C THR A 23 5.00 4.30 -21.73
N GLU A 24 4.04 4.17 -22.60
CA GLU A 24 2.63 3.98 -22.27
C GLU A 24 2.33 2.80 -21.35
N HIS A 25 3.17 1.76 -21.36
CA HIS A 25 3.00 0.59 -20.53
C HIS A 25 3.62 0.74 -19.14
N LEU A 26 4.24 1.89 -18.84
CA LEU A 26 4.83 2.15 -17.54
C LEU A 26 3.88 2.97 -16.69
N TYR A 27 3.46 2.39 -15.57
CA TYR A 27 2.70 3.16 -14.59
C TYR A 27 3.63 4.08 -13.81
N LYS A 28 3.15 5.25 -13.45
CA LYS A 28 3.82 6.18 -12.53
C LYS A 28 3.24 6.11 -11.16
N SER A 29 1.96 5.85 -11.08
CA SER A 29 1.25 5.65 -9.84
C SER A 29 0.22 4.56 -10.03
N VAL A 30 -0.13 3.89 -8.96
CA VAL A 30 -1.20 2.91 -8.94
C VAL A 30 -2.03 3.12 -7.69
N LYS A 31 -3.33 2.89 -7.83
CA LYS A 31 -4.27 2.94 -6.72
C LYS A 31 -4.68 1.51 -6.42
N LEU A 32 -4.50 1.11 -5.16
CA LEU A 32 -4.82 -0.24 -4.72
C LEU A 32 -5.97 -0.19 -3.74
N SER A 33 -7.01 -0.97 -4.02
CA SER A 33 -8.18 -1.05 -3.15
C SER A 33 -7.85 -1.81 -1.87
N LEU A 34 -8.38 -1.34 -0.75
CA LEU A 34 -8.34 -2.05 0.52
C LEU A 34 -9.59 -2.91 0.72
N LEU A 35 -10.44 -3.00 -0.30
CA LEU A 35 -11.68 -3.76 -0.26
C LEU A 35 -11.57 -5.03 -1.11
N ALA A 36 -12.34 -6.04 -0.73
CA ALA A 36 -12.53 -7.22 -1.55
C ALA A 36 -13.58 -6.92 -2.66
N ARG A 37 -13.83 -7.90 -3.53
CA ARG A 37 -14.74 -7.71 -4.66
C ARG A 37 -16.15 -7.27 -4.29
N ASN A 38 -16.61 -7.67 -3.10
CA ASN A 38 -17.95 -7.32 -2.64
C ASN A 38 -18.06 -5.89 -2.09
N GLY A 39 -16.98 -5.11 -2.16
CA GLY A 39 -16.98 -3.74 -1.67
C GLY A 39 -16.78 -3.62 -0.17
N GLU A 40 -16.44 -4.71 0.51
CA GLU A 40 -16.17 -4.75 1.94
C GLU A 40 -14.72 -5.17 2.17
N PRO A 41 -14.10 -4.77 3.30
CA PRO A 41 -12.82 -5.37 3.66
C PRO A 41 -13.00 -6.88 3.85
N GLY A 42 -12.02 -7.66 3.43
CA GLY A 42 -12.08 -9.09 3.69
C GLY A 42 -12.12 -9.36 5.19
N ARG A 43 -12.89 -10.36 5.61
CA ARG A 43 -13.00 -10.70 7.03
C ARG A 43 -11.72 -11.24 7.63
N ARG A 44 -10.96 -12.00 6.84
CA ARG A 44 -9.73 -12.67 7.24
C ARG A 44 -8.68 -12.57 6.15
N SER A 45 -8.68 -11.47 5.43
CA SER A 45 -7.74 -11.19 4.34
C SER A 45 -7.43 -9.71 4.31
N GLY A 46 -6.43 -9.31 3.53
CA GLY A 46 -6.05 -7.91 3.44
C GLY A 46 -5.67 -7.34 4.81
N LEU A 47 -6.26 -6.22 5.17
CA LEU A 47 -5.98 -5.59 6.47
C LEU A 47 -6.43 -6.44 7.66
N ASN A 48 -7.29 -7.42 7.43
CA ASN A 48 -7.81 -8.32 8.47
C ASN A 48 -7.18 -9.71 8.42
N TRP A 49 -6.05 -9.87 7.75
CA TRP A 49 -5.37 -11.16 7.69
C TRP A 49 -5.10 -11.75 9.08
N GLY A 50 -4.73 -10.89 10.03
CA GLY A 50 -4.42 -11.29 11.40
C GLY A 50 -5.65 -11.69 12.24
N GLN A 51 -6.86 -11.55 11.71
CA GLN A 51 -8.07 -12.00 12.40
C GLN A 51 -8.25 -13.53 12.35
N ARG A 52 -7.35 -14.22 11.68
CA ARG A 52 -7.30 -15.68 11.67
C ARG A 52 -6.79 -16.20 13.00
N PRO A 53 -7.24 -17.40 13.44
CA PRO A 53 -6.72 -17.99 14.67
C PRO A 53 -5.20 -18.13 14.64
N ASN A 54 -4.58 -17.96 15.81
CA ASN A 54 -3.13 -18.15 16.02
C ASN A 54 -2.24 -17.18 15.24
N ARG A 55 -2.76 -16.00 14.89
CA ARG A 55 -1.98 -14.96 14.27
C ARG A 55 -1.96 -13.71 15.12
N ASN A 56 -0.94 -12.87 14.92
CA ASN A 56 -0.95 -11.54 15.49
C ASN A 56 -2.09 -10.77 14.83
N PRO A 57 -3.04 -10.20 15.60
CA PRO A 57 -4.23 -9.58 15.01
C PRO A 57 -3.94 -8.35 14.14
N ASN A 58 -2.73 -7.80 14.20
CA ASN A 58 -2.32 -6.70 13.33
C ASN A 58 -1.72 -7.18 12.00
N GLU A 59 -1.50 -8.47 11.80
CA GLU A 59 -0.96 -8.94 10.52
C GLU A 59 -1.88 -8.55 9.38
N ALA A 60 -1.27 -8.06 8.31
CA ALA A 60 -2.01 -7.51 7.19
C ALA A 60 -1.19 -7.57 5.91
N TYR A 61 -1.87 -7.46 4.79
CA TYR A 61 -1.24 -7.24 3.50
C TYR A 61 -2.16 -6.37 2.64
N ILE A 62 -1.61 -5.76 1.59
CA ILE A 62 -2.39 -5.07 0.57
C ILE A 62 -2.45 -5.99 -0.63
N HIS A 63 -3.67 -6.28 -1.11
CA HIS A 63 -3.85 -7.10 -2.30
C HIS A 63 -3.26 -6.40 -3.53
N LEU A 64 -2.45 -7.14 -4.29
CA LEU A 64 -1.85 -6.65 -5.52
C LEU A 64 -2.54 -7.31 -6.72
N PRO A 65 -3.29 -6.56 -7.54
CA PRO A 65 -3.89 -7.10 -8.74
C PRO A 65 -2.83 -7.63 -9.70
N ARG A 66 -3.15 -8.73 -10.37
CA ARG A 66 -2.21 -9.40 -11.26
C ARG A 66 -1.66 -8.48 -12.36
N ARG A 67 -2.51 -7.65 -12.96
CA ARG A 67 -2.07 -6.72 -14.01
C ARG A 67 -1.02 -5.74 -13.52
N ILE A 68 -1.13 -5.30 -12.26
CA ILE A 68 -0.15 -4.40 -11.66
C ILE A 68 1.15 -5.17 -11.36
N ALA A 69 1.04 -6.38 -10.80
CA ALA A 69 2.22 -7.20 -10.53
C ALA A 69 3.02 -7.45 -11.81
N LYS A 70 2.33 -7.73 -12.92
CA LYS A 70 2.98 -8.00 -14.20
C LYS A 70 3.52 -6.76 -14.89
N SER A 71 3.09 -5.58 -14.49
CA SER A 71 3.49 -4.34 -15.15
C SER A 71 4.93 -3.93 -14.87
N GLY A 72 5.55 -4.50 -13.85
CA GLY A 72 6.89 -4.07 -13.42
C GLY A 72 6.89 -2.83 -12.55
N PHE A 73 5.70 -2.35 -12.12
CA PHE A 73 5.63 -1.17 -11.26
C PHE A 73 6.36 -1.41 -9.94
N PHE A 74 6.14 -2.56 -9.32
CA PHE A 74 6.83 -2.95 -8.09
C PHE A 74 7.95 -3.95 -8.38
N PRO A 75 9.05 -3.92 -7.58
CA PRO A 75 10.06 -4.97 -7.69
C PRO A 75 9.46 -6.32 -7.30
N LEU A 76 9.83 -7.37 -8.01
CA LEU A 76 9.40 -8.75 -7.71
C LEU A 76 10.59 -9.57 -7.24
N GLU A 77 10.43 -10.90 -7.18
CA GLU A 77 11.49 -11.83 -6.82
C GLU A 77 12.05 -11.55 -5.42
N GLU A 78 11.14 -11.28 -4.49
CA GLU A 78 11.46 -11.08 -3.08
C GLU A 78 12.35 -9.86 -2.78
N ARG A 79 12.44 -8.92 -3.71
CA ARG A 79 13.19 -7.70 -3.48
C ARG A 79 12.42 -6.75 -2.57
N HIS A 80 13.12 -6.18 -1.61
CA HIS A 80 12.55 -5.17 -0.73
C HIS A 80 12.49 -3.83 -1.43
N PHE A 81 11.49 -3.03 -1.06
CA PHE A 81 11.41 -1.64 -1.50
C PHE A 81 10.89 -0.80 -0.34
N THR A 82 11.18 0.49 -0.39
CA THR A 82 10.81 1.42 0.67
C THR A 82 9.62 2.25 0.25
N ALA A 83 8.63 2.35 1.12
CA ALA A 83 7.52 3.30 0.96
C ALA A 83 7.67 4.41 1.99
N ILE A 84 7.69 5.65 1.51
CA ILE A 84 7.65 6.84 2.34
C ILE A 84 6.18 7.26 2.36
N THR A 85 5.58 7.33 3.54
CA THR A 85 4.15 7.61 3.66
C THR A 85 3.86 9.10 3.70
N ASP A 86 2.60 9.47 3.44
CA ASP A 86 2.18 10.86 3.48
C ASP A 86 2.28 11.46 4.89
N ASP A 87 2.25 10.63 5.93
CA ASP A 87 2.43 11.06 7.32
C ASP A 87 3.84 10.83 7.84
N ARG A 88 4.83 10.71 6.93
CA ARG A 88 6.28 10.70 7.23
C ARG A 88 6.79 9.45 7.93
N HIS A 89 6.15 8.31 7.71
CA HIS A 89 6.69 7.02 8.12
C HIS A 89 7.44 6.39 6.96
N GLN A 90 8.26 5.40 7.27
CA GLN A 90 8.88 4.56 6.27
C GLN A 90 8.49 3.12 6.53
N LEU A 91 8.09 2.43 5.49
CA LEU A 91 7.77 1.02 5.54
C LEU A 91 8.68 0.28 4.57
N ILE A 92 9.26 -0.81 5.03
CA ILE A 92 10.00 -1.72 4.14
C ILE A 92 9.05 -2.80 3.70
N LEU A 93 8.83 -2.88 2.41
CA LEU A 93 7.81 -3.72 1.82
C LEU A 93 8.43 -4.76 0.89
N ARG A 94 7.64 -5.78 0.59
CA ARG A 94 8.01 -6.82 -0.37
C ARG A 94 6.74 -7.41 -0.96
N ILE A 95 6.81 -7.79 -2.24
CA ILE A 95 5.72 -8.53 -2.88
C ILE A 95 5.87 -9.99 -2.51
N GLU A 96 4.83 -10.58 -1.96
CA GLU A 96 4.82 -11.96 -1.48
C GLU A 96 3.58 -12.70 -1.93
N GLN A 97 3.46 -13.92 -1.48
CA GLN A 97 2.43 -14.91 -1.79
C GLN A 97 2.55 -15.45 -3.21
N GLN A 98 1.91 -16.59 -3.41
CA GLN A 98 1.88 -17.25 -4.70
C GLN A 98 1.30 -16.31 -5.77
N ASN A 99 1.98 -16.21 -6.90
CA ASN A 99 1.61 -15.32 -8.01
C ASN A 99 1.70 -13.81 -7.64
N ASP A 100 2.56 -13.45 -6.69
CA ASP A 100 2.84 -12.04 -6.37
C ASP A 100 1.57 -11.25 -6.03
N LYS A 101 0.76 -11.78 -5.13
CA LYS A 101 -0.57 -11.24 -4.83
C LYS A 101 -0.62 -10.25 -3.67
N ALA A 102 0.45 -10.10 -2.91
CA ALA A 102 0.39 -9.34 -1.66
C ALA A 102 1.59 -8.45 -1.47
N ILE A 103 1.33 -7.26 -0.96
CA ILE A 103 2.37 -6.36 -0.46
C ILE A 103 2.39 -6.52 1.05
N THR A 104 3.55 -6.84 1.61
CA THR A 104 3.71 -7.10 3.04
C THR A 104 4.87 -6.30 3.61
N THR A 105 4.93 -6.23 4.96
CA THR A 105 6.11 -5.78 5.70
C THR A 105 6.84 -7.04 6.16
N PRO A 106 7.86 -7.52 5.41
CA PRO A 106 8.41 -8.86 5.61
C PRO A 106 9.18 -9.04 6.91
N ALA A 107 9.79 -7.98 7.43
CA ALA A 107 10.52 -8.06 8.68
C ALA A 107 9.58 -8.33 9.86
N ARG A 108 8.37 -7.77 9.81
CA ARG A 108 7.34 -7.96 10.82
C ARG A 108 5.97 -7.72 10.18
N ASN A 109 5.24 -8.81 9.95
CA ASN A 109 3.97 -8.76 9.21
C ASN A 109 2.89 -7.90 9.88
N SER A 110 3.01 -7.62 11.16
CA SER A 110 2.08 -6.77 11.88
C SER A 110 2.32 -5.27 11.69
N ASP A 111 3.47 -4.87 11.15
CA ASP A 111 3.79 -3.45 10.99
C ASP A 111 2.79 -2.74 10.06
N LEU A 112 2.45 -3.39 8.96
CA LEU A 112 1.52 -2.80 7.99
C LEU A 112 0.14 -2.60 8.61
N GLY A 113 -0.35 -3.60 9.33
CA GLY A 113 -1.66 -3.51 9.99
C GLY A 113 -1.69 -2.50 11.13
N GLU A 114 -0.61 -2.37 11.89
CA GLU A 114 -0.48 -1.32 12.89
C GLU A 114 -0.54 0.05 12.24
N TYR A 115 0.19 0.22 11.14
CA TYR A 115 0.21 1.49 10.42
C TYR A 115 -1.21 1.91 10.02
N PHE A 116 -1.96 1.03 9.38
CA PHE A 116 -3.31 1.37 8.94
C PHE A 116 -4.26 1.60 10.11
N ARG A 117 -4.17 0.78 11.16
CA ARG A 117 -5.03 0.98 12.33
C ARG A 117 -4.77 2.31 13.02
N ASN A 118 -3.50 2.71 13.12
CA ASN A 118 -3.16 4.02 13.65
C ASN A 118 -3.77 5.16 12.81
N ARG A 119 -3.68 5.05 11.49
CA ARG A 119 -4.26 6.05 10.58
C ARG A 119 -5.78 6.12 10.72
N LEU A 120 -6.41 4.98 10.90
CA LEU A 120 -7.87 4.87 11.02
C LEU A 120 -8.38 5.23 12.42
N GLY A 121 -7.50 5.43 13.39
CA GLY A 121 -7.91 5.70 14.76
C GLY A 121 -8.43 4.46 15.49
N LEU A 122 -8.04 3.28 15.04
CA LEU A 122 -8.46 2.02 15.63
C LEU A 122 -7.42 1.52 16.64
N ALA A 123 -7.85 0.69 17.56
CA ALA A 123 -6.94 0.02 18.48
C ALA A 123 -6.14 -1.06 17.74
N ASN A 124 -4.98 -1.41 18.32
CA ASN A 124 -4.18 -2.51 17.80
C ASN A 124 -5.01 -3.79 17.78
N GLY A 125 -4.98 -4.48 16.63
CA GLY A 125 -5.68 -5.73 16.46
C GLY A 125 -7.18 -5.62 16.25
N GLU A 126 -7.72 -4.42 16.23
CA GLU A 126 -9.14 -4.21 16.00
C GLU A 126 -9.51 -4.58 14.56
N TYR A 127 -10.66 -5.21 14.37
CA TYR A 127 -11.17 -5.54 13.06
C TYR A 127 -11.36 -4.25 12.23
N VAL A 128 -10.87 -4.26 11.00
CA VAL A 128 -11.04 -3.12 10.09
C VAL A 128 -12.32 -3.32 9.30
N SER A 129 -13.34 -2.52 9.62
CA SER A 129 -14.63 -2.58 8.96
C SER A 129 -14.72 -1.59 7.80
N ARG A 130 -15.73 -1.76 6.95
CA ARG A 130 -16.03 -0.77 5.91
C ARG A 130 -16.37 0.58 6.55
N ASP A 131 -17.13 0.56 7.66
CA ASP A 131 -17.49 1.80 8.35
C ASP A 131 -16.25 2.54 8.84
N ALA A 132 -15.24 1.84 9.32
CA ALA A 132 -14.00 2.49 9.76
C ALA A 132 -13.30 3.19 8.60
N LEU A 133 -13.25 2.54 7.43
CA LEU A 133 -12.65 3.15 6.24
C LEU A 133 -13.47 4.33 5.73
N ASP A 134 -14.78 4.21 5.72
CA ASP A 134 -15.67 5.29 5.28
C ASP A 134 -15.59 6.49 6.22
N HIS A 135 -15.52 6.23 7.54
CA HIS A 135 -15.37 7.30 8.52
C HIS A 135 -14.04 8.03 8.34
N TYR A 136 -12.98 7.29 8.06
CA TYR A 136 -11.69 7.89 7.73
C TYR A 136 -11.76 8.70 6.43
N GLY A 137 -12.48 8.19 5.44
CA GLY A 137 -12.72 8.88 4.18
C GLY A 137 -11.98 8.31 2.98
N ARG A 138 -11.41 7.10 3.12
CA ARG A 138 -10.66 6.51 2.00
C ARG A 138 -10.66 4.98 2.10
N THR A 139 -10.90 4.33 0.96
CA THR A 139 -10.93 2.86 0.87
C THR A 139 -9.82 2.29 -0.03
N ASP A 140 -8.87 3.11 -0.41
CA ASP A 140 -7.74 2.70 -1.23
C ASP A 140 -6.46 3.38 -0.76
N VAL A 141 -5.35 2.98 -1.34
CA VAL A 141 -4.05 3.60 -1.09
C VAL A 141 -3.37 3.81 -2.44
N THR A 142 -2.66 4.92 -2.59
CA THR A 142 -1.96 5.24 -3.84
C THR A 142 -0.47 5.10 -3.63
N PHE A 143 0.20 4.40 -4.55
CA PHE A 143 1.66 4.34 -4.59
C PHE A 143 2.15 5.14 -5.79
N ILE A 144 3.13 6.00 -5.56
CA ILE A 144 3.80 6.77 -6.60
C ILE A 144 5.25 6.28 -6.65
N LYS A 145 5.70 5.85 -7.82
CA LYS A 145 7.06 5.34 -7.99
C LYS A 145 8.04 6.50 -8.12
N LEU A 146 9.03 6.53 -7.25
CA LEU A 146 10.05 7.57 -7.24
C LEU A 146 11.33 7.11 -7.94
N ASP A 147 11.72 5.85 -7.71
CA ASP A 147 12.82 5.18 -8.40
C ASP A 147 12.57 3.67 -8.30
N GLU A 148 13.54 2.85 -8.68
CA GLU A 148 13.35 1.40 -8.75
C GLU A 148 13.03 0.75 -7.40
N GLU A 149 13.38 1.39 -6.30
CA GLU A 149 13.24 0.78 -4.97
C GLU A 149 12.56 1.70 -3.96
N THR A 150 12.07 2.89 -4.40
CA THR A 150 11.48 3.87 -3.50
C THR A 150 10.15 4.37 -4.04
N TYR A 151 9.17 4.40 -3.15
CA TYR A 151 7.80 4.78 -3.49
C TYR A 151 7.27 5.77 -2.46
N TYR A 152 6.34 6.60 -2.87
CA TYR A 152 5.55 7.41 -1.96
C TYR A 152 4.20 6.72 -1.81
N MET A 153 3.78 6.48 -0.57
CA MET A 153 2.51 5.81 -0.28
C MET A 153 1.55 6.82 0.33
N ASP A 154 0.50 7.12 -0.39
CA ASP A 154 -0.48 8.13 0.00
C ASP A 154 -1.77 7.48 0.50
N PHE A 155 -2.07 7.68 1.77
CA PHE A 155 -3.33 7.32 2.40
C PHE A 155 -4.00 8.55 3.01
N SER A 156 -3.73 9.72 2.47
CA SER A 156 -4.34 10.96 2.96
C SER A 156 -5.80 11.10 2.54
N VAL A 157 -6.51 11.98 3.20
CA VAL A 157 -7.90 12.31 2.87
C VAL A 157 -8.07 13.81 2.68
#